data_0fb99e240c438d3a901349ec08e22b4f
#
_entry.id   0fb99e240c438d3a901349ec08e22b4f
#
_cell.length_a   1.000
_cell.length_b   1.000
_cell.length_c   1.000
_cell.angle_alpha   90.00
_cell.angle_beta   90.00
_cell.angle_gamma   90.00
#
_symmetry.space_group_name_H-M   'P 1'
#
loop_
_entity.id
_entity.type
_entity.pdbx_description
1 polymer ?
#
loop_
_entity_poly.entity_id
_entity_poly.type
_entity_poly.pdbx_seq_one_letter_code
_entity_poly.pdbx_strand_id
1 'polypeptide(L)'
;MASEVAQGRTHEELPRVLTATNALAIVVGIIIGSGIFLVPREMMAAVGSSRMVYAVWITGGLLSLFGAMSYAEVAAMRPRVGGEYAFLHDAYGPLTAFLYTWTWTMIAKPASIATIAAGLMRVLGTFPVFAFLDRAAVGHLMWSQGLAIAATWLITGLNIVSTRDSAQVQTLLTWLKVAMIVVIAGMCFASVKYGDWHNFSSGFQGARGGFAGFMIALIAALWAYDGWSDVSQMAGEVQKPQRSLPVALIGGVTIVGALYMLTNAAIQYVLPSAAIAAADRPATDALQLVAGNLGAGLVAVGMAVSIGATFVGSSLSGARVPFAAARDRLFPSVLGQIHPRFKTPWVSLLLQAVLSSLLLLAIGKFQALFSLAIFSEWLFYALTAATVFVFRVREPDANRPYRVTGYPVVPALFILAALVLLVFSFMDRPRESTAGALVILCGVPVHYLFQRSKAPGDKASDYVEQ
;
A
#
# COMPACT_ATOMS: atom_id res chain seq x y z
N MET A 1 -52.42 -14.02 -9.28
CA MET A 1 -51.39 -14.71 -8.44
C MET A 1 -50.24 -15.21 -9.31
N ALA A 2 -49.53 -14.30 -9.98
CA ALA A 2 -48.34 -14.61 -10.76
C ALA A 2 -47.40 -13.40 -10.89
N SER A 3 -47.43 -12.44 -9.93
CA SER A 3 -46.67 -11.19 -9.99
C SER A 3 -45.77 -10.92 -8.75
N GLU A 4 -45.54 -11.93 -7.90
CA GLU A 4 -44.76 -11.76 -6.63
C GLU A 4 -43.45 -12.55 -6.57
N VAL A 5 -42.94 -13.11 -7.65
CA VAL A 5 -41.71 -13.93 -7.64
C VAL A 5 -40.47 -13.18 -8.20
N ALA A 6 -40.61 -11.93 -8.60
CA ALA A 6 -39.50 -11.10 -9.06
C ALA A 6 -39.07 -10.06 -8.02
N GLN A 7 -39.08 -10.39 -6.72
CA GLN A 7 -38.32 -9.62 -5.73
C GLN A 7 -36.85 -10.06 -5.85
N GLY A 8 -36.11 -9.31 -6.70
CA GLY A 8 -34.67 -9.40 -6.79
C GLY A 8 -34.07 -9.33 -5.39
N ARG A 9 -33.27 -10.34 -5.01
CA ARG A 9 -32.44 -10.28 -3.82
C ARG A 9 -31.60 -9.01 -3.91
N THR A 10 -32.05 -7.95 -3.25
CA THR A 10 -31.22 -6.75 -3.03
C THR A 10 -30.00 -7.24 -2.28
N HIS A 11 -28.89 -7.35 -2.98
CA HIS A 11 -27.64 -7.73 -2.35
C HIS A 11 -27.28 -6.62 -1.35
N GLU A 12 -27.27 -6.94 -0.06
CA GLU A 12 -26.88 -6.02 0.99
C GLU A 12 -25.47 -5.48 0.70
N GLU A 13 -25.34 -4.17 0.48
CA GLU A 13 -24.07 -3.50 0.21
C GLU A 13 -23.43 -3.03 1.51
N LEU A 14 -22.10 -2.83 1.49
CA LEU A 14 -21.38 -2.20 2.61
C LEU A 14 -21.82 -0.73 2.73
N PRO A 15 -22.06 -0.23 3.96
CA PRO A 15 -22.57 1.13 4.16
C PRO A 15 -21.50 2.19 3.82
N ARG A 16 -21.92 3.32 3.24
CA ARG A 16 -21.04 4.47 2.93
C ARG A 16 -20.75 5.29 4.18
N VAL A 17 -19.78 4.85 4.98
CA VAL A 17 -19.43 5.45 6.27
C VAL A 17 -18.16 6.31 6.22
N LEU A 18 -17.37 6.23 5.16
CA LEU A 18 -16.08 6.92 5.03
C LEU A 18 -16.26 8.34 4.50
N THR A 19 -15.87 9.34 5.27
CA THR A 19 -15.82 10.74 4.83
C THR A 19 -14.64 11.00 3.89
N ALA A 20 -14.61 12.16 3.22
CA ALA A 20 -13.46 12.60 2.44
C ALA A 20 -12.17 12.68 3.28
N THR A 21 -12.28 13.11 4.54
CA THR A 21 -11.15 13.17 5.47
C THR A 21 -10.63 11.77 5.81
N ASN A 22 -11.53 10.79 6.03
CA ASN A 22 -11.12 9.40 6.24
C ASN A 22 -10.42 8.84 5.00
N ALA A 23 -10.96 9.07 3.81
CA ALA A 23 -10.35 8.62 2.55
C ALA A 23 -8.95 9.22 2.35
N LEU A 24 -8.78 10.53 2.58
CA LEU A 24 -7.48 11.20 2.53
C LEU A 24 -6.50 10.64 3.58
N ALA A 25 -6.98 10.45 4.82
CA ALA A 25 -6.16 9.89 5.90
C ALA A 25 -5.77 8.43 5.65
N ILE A 26 -6.61 7.65 4.96
CA ILE A 26 -6.28 6.29 4.52
C ILE A 26 -5.10 6.34 3.54
N VAL A 27 -5.17 7.18 2.51
CA VAL A 27 -4.07 7.33 1.52
C VAL A 27 -2.78 7.77 2.22
N VAL A 28 -2.79 8.91 2.91
CA VAL A 28 -1.61 9.44 3.61
C VAL A 28 -1.10 8.44 4.65
N GLY A 29 -2.01 7.81 5.36
CA GLY A 29 -1.71 6.89 6.44
C GLY A 29 -1.15 5.56 6.00
N ILE A 30 -1.55 5.02 4.86
CA ILE A 30 -0.97 3.77 4.33
C ILE A 30 0.39 4.04 3.70
N ILE A 31 0.54 5.11 2.91
CA ILE A 31 1.80 5.46 2.27
C ILE A 31 2.90 5.74 3.31
N ILE A 32 2.65 6.59 4.31
CA ILE A 32 3.65 6.92 5.31
C ILE A 32 3.83 5.75 6.29
N GLY A 33 4.70 4.82 5.95
CA GLY A 33 5.14 3.71 6.79
C GLY A 33 6.51 3.97 7.43
N SER A 34 7.32 2.91 7.52
CA SER A 34 8.72 3.00 7.93
C SER A 34 9.65 3.53 6.82
N GLY A 35 9.20 3.52 5.57
CA GLY A 35 10.01 3.84 4.39
C GLY A 35 10.71 5.18 4.48
N ILE A 36 9.98 6.24 4.85
CA ILE A 36 10.54 7.60 4.95
C ILE A 36 11.74 7.71 5.91
N PHE A 37 11.80 6.87 6.93
CA PHE A 37 12.86 6.90 7.94
C PHE A 37 14.07 6.03 7.55
N LEU A 38 13.90 5.03 6.68
CA LEU A 38 14.92 4.03 6.32
C LEU A 38 15.48 4.19 4.91
N VAL A 39 14.64 4.55 3.95
CA VAL A 39 14.98 4.66 2.51
C VAL A 39 16.06 5.72 2.21
N PRO A 40 16.21 6.83 2.95
CA PRO A 40 17.26 7.81 2.69
C PRO A 40 18.67 7.22 2.66
N ARG A 41 18.97 6.21 3.50
CA ARG A 41 20.23 5.47 3.47
C ARG A 41 20.43 4.75 2.14
N GLU A 42 19.44 3.95 1.74
CA GLU A 42 19.50 3.13 0.53
C GLU A 42 19.66 3.99 -0.72
N MET A 43 18.93 5.09 -0.77
CA MET A 43 19.04 6.07 -1.86
C MET A 43 20.42 6.71 -1.91
N MET A 44 20.94 7.20 -0.78
CA MET A 44 22.26 7.83 -0.74
C MET A 44 23.37 6.85 -1.10
N ALA A 45 23.29 5.61 -0.62
CA ALA A 45 24.23 4.54 -0.99
C ALA A 45 24.13 4.16 -2.48
N ALA A 46 22.96 4.30 -3.09
CA ALA A 46 22.77 4.00 -4.50
C ALA A 46 23.25 5.12 -5.42
N VAL A 47 22.92 6.40 -5.15
CA VAL A 47 23.17 7.53 -6.07
C VAL A 47 24.32 8.45 -5.66
N GLY A 48 24.75 8.45 -4.41
CA GLY A 48 25.96 9.13 -3.92
C GLY A 48 25.90 10.64 -3.81
N SER A 49 24.82 11.30 -4.18
CA SER A 49 24.69 12.75 -4.08
C SER A 49 23.32 13.22 -3.65
N SER A 50 23.27 14.28 -2.85
CA SER A 50 22.04 14.89 -2.38
C SER A 50 21.13 15.31 -3.54
N ARG A 51 21.67 15.92 -4.58
CA ARG A 51 20.90 16.35 -5.77
C ARG A 51 20.20 15.17 -6.43
N MET A 52 20.88 14.03 -6.57
CA MET A 52 20.28 12.82 -7.17
C MET A 52 19.25 12.19 -6.25
N VAL A 53 19.44 12.21 -4.91
CA VAL A 53 18.42 11.77 -3.95
C VAL A 53 17.11 12.56 -4.12
N TYR A 54 17.20 13.90 -4.21
CA TYR A 54 16.02 14.73 -4.46
C TYR A 54 15.40 14.50 -5.84
N ALA A 55 16.22 14.32 -6.88
CA ALA A 55 15.72 13.95 -8.20
C ALA A 55 14.93 12.63 -8.17
N VAL A 56 15.42 11.63 -7.43
CA VAL A 56 14.74 10.36 -7.23
C VAL A 56 13.42 10.53 -6.48
N TRP A 57 13.40 11.31 -5.38
CA TRP A 57 12.16 11.57 -4.63
C TRP A 57 11.11 12.29 -5.48
N ILE A 58 11.52 13.29 -6.26
CA ILE A 58 10.64 14.03 -7.17
C ILE A 58 10.11 13.09 -8.26
N THR A 59 10.99 12.29 -8.89
CA THR A 59 10.59 11.35 -9.94
C THR A 59 9.62 10.30 -9.39
N GLY A 60 9.92 9.69 -8.25
CA GLY A 60 9.03 8.72 -7.60
C GLY A 60 7.68 9.32 -7.20
N GLY A 61 7.69 10.54 -6.64
CA GLY A 61 6.47 11.28 -6.30
C GLY A 61 5.61 11.63 -7.52
N LEU A 62 6.22 12.07 -8.62
CA LEU A 62 5.52 12.36 -9.88
C LEU A 62 4.92 11.09 -10.49
N LEU A 63 5.67 9.99 -10.54
CA LEU A 63 5.17 8.72 -11.04
C LEU A 63 3.99 8.21 -10.20
N SER A 64 4.10 8.25 -8.87
CA SER A 64 3.00 7.88 -7.97
C SER A 64 1.79 8.80 -8.15
N LEU A 65 2.01 10.10 -8.38
CA LEU A 65 0.95 11.06 -8.69
C LEU A 65 0.27 10.74 -10.03
N PHE A 66 1.02 10.35 -11.07
CA PHE A 66 0.47 9.95 -12.36
C PHE A 66 -0.40 8.68 -12.24
N GLY A 67 0.03 7.72 -11.44
CA GLY A 67 -0.78 6.56 -11.07
C GLY A 67 -2.06 6.97 -10.34
N ALA A 68 -1.94 7.77 -9.30
CA ALA A 68 -3.07 8.26 -8.50
C ALA A 68 -4.09 9.05 -9.34
N MET A 69 -3.62 9.89 -10.29
CA MET A 69 -4.50 10.63 -11.22
C MET A 69 -5.24 9.68 -12.17
N SER A 70 -4.57 8.63 -12.66
CA SER A 70 -5.18 7.62 -13.54
C SER A 70 -6.27 6.84 -12.79
N TYR A 71 -5.97 6.38 -11.58
CA TYR A 71 -6.94 5.70 -10.71
C TYR A 71 -8.11 6.60 -10.28
N ALA A 72 -7.83 7.89 -10.06
CA ALA A 72 -8.87 8.86 -9.67
C ALA A 72 -9.97 9.00 -10.73
N GLU A 73 -9.63 8.95 -12.03
CA GLU A 73 -10.63 8.97 -13.10
C GLU A 73 -11.53 7.73 -13.03
N VAL A 74 -10.93 6.55 -12.95
CA VAL A 74 -11.70 5.29 -12.96
C VAL A 74 -12.47 5.10 -11.66
N ALA A 75 -11.87 5.41 -10.52
CA ALA A 75 -12.52 5.29 -9.21
C ALA A 75 -13.69 6.27 -9.05
N ALA A 76 -13.58 7.48 -9.60
CA ALA A 76 -14.69 8.45 -9.59
C ALA A 76 -15.82 8.05 -10.54
N MET A 77 -15.50 7.40 -11.67
CA MET A 77 -16.47 6.90 -12.65
C MET A 77 -17.19 5.65 -12.14
N ARG A 78 -16.47 4.75 -11.45
CA ARG A 78 -16.95 3.44 -11.01
C ARG A 78 -16.64 3.19 -9.51
N PRO A 79 -17.32 3.91 -8.60
CA PRO A 79 -17.06 3.82 -7.15
C PRO A 79 -17.68 2.56 -6.53
N ARG A 80 -17.11 1.39 -6.89
CA ARG A 80 -17.51 0.07 -6.39
C ARG A 80 -16.49 -0.45 -5.37
N VAL A 81 -16.95 -1.32 -4.45
CA VAL A 81 -16.07 -2.05 -3.54
C VAL A 81 -15.17 -2.99 -4.33
N GLY A 82 -13.91 -3.13 -3.90
CA GLY A 82 -12.91 -3.94 -4.59
C GLY A 82 -11.98 -3.15 -5.51
N GLY A 83 -12.30 -1.88 -5.82
CA GLY A 83 -11.41 -0.96 -6.57
C GLY A 83 -10.83 -1.57 -7.83
N GLU A 84 -9.53 -1.85 -7.82
CA GLU A 84 -8.78 -2.43 -8.95
C GLU A 84 -9.42 -3.70 -9.49
N TYR A 85 -9.93 -4.58 -8.62
CA TYR A 85 -10.69 -5.76 -9.05
C TYR A 85 -11.84 -5.37 -9.99
N ALA A 86 -12.67 -4.40 -9.57
CA ALA A 86 -13.82 -3.97 -10.36
C ALA A 86 -13.39 -3.29 -11.67
N PHE A 87 -12.31 -2.49 -11.64
CA PHE A 87 -11.80 -1.81 -12.82
C PHE A 87 -11.24 -2.80 -13.85
N LEU A 88 -10.50 -3.81 -13.39
CA LEU A 88 -9.93 -4.87 -14.24
C LEU A 88 -11.03 -5.79 -14.79
N HIS A 89 -12.06 -6.08 -13.98
CA HIS A 89 -13.21 -6.86 -14.39
C HIS A 89 -13.95 -6.20 -15.56
N ASP A 90 -14.29 -4.92 -15.39
CA ASP A 90 -15.06 -4.17 -16.38
C ASP A 90 -14.23 -3.88 -17.66
N ALA A 91 -12.91 -3.72 -17.54
CA ALA A 91 -12.04 -3.42 -18.68
C ALA A 91 -11.59 -4.67 -19.46
N TYR A 92 -11.23 -5.75 -18.77
CA TYR A 92 -10.55 -6.90 -19.38
C TYR A 92 -11.29 -8.23 -19.16
N GLY A 93 -12.39 -8.21 -18.40
CA GLY A 93 -13.21 -9.39 -18.14
C GLY A 93 -12.76 -10.23 -16.92
N PRO A 94 -13.48 -11.35 -16.69
CA PRO A 94 -13.42 -12.11 -15.44
C PRO A 94 -12.08 -12.79 -15.18
N LEU A 95 -11.34 -13.21 -16.21
CA LEU A 95 -10.05 -13.87 -16.02
C LEU A 95 -9.03 -12.92 -15.40
N THR A 96 -8.87 -11.70 -15.94
CA THR A 96 -7.91 -10.73 -15.44
C THR A 96 -8.27 -10.30 -14.01
N ALA A 97 -9.54 -10.06 -13.73
CA ALA A 97 -10.04 -9.75 -12.40
C ALA A 97 -9.80 -10.91 -11.41
N PHE A 98 -9.99 -12.16 -11.85
CA PHE A 98 -9.69 -13.34 -11.03
C PHE A 98 -8.20 -13.43 -10.70
N LEU A 99 -7.32 -13.25 -11.70
CA LEU A 99 -5.85 -13.31 -11.49
C LEU A 99 -5.37 -12.23 -10.52
N TYR A 100 -5.92 -11.02 -10.62
CA TYR A 100 -5.68 -9.98 -9.63
C TYR A 100 -6.13 -10.41 -8.23
N THR A 101 -7.39 -10.85 -8.08
CA THR A 101 -7.95 -11.28 -6.79
C THR A 101 -7.17 -12.45 -6.19
N TRP A 102 -6.80 -13.43 -7.01
CA TRP A 102 -5.99 -14.57 -6.61
C TRP A 102 -4.66 -14.15 -6.04
N THR A 103 -3.92 -13.34 -6.80
CA THR A 103 -2.59 -12.86 -6.42
C THR A 103 -2.66 -11.98 -5.17
N TRP A 104 -3.61 -11.05 -5.15
CA TRP A 104 -3.86 -10.16 -4.03
C TRP A 104 -4.18 -10.92 -2.74
N THR A 105 -5.15 -11.86 -2.82
CA THR A 105 -5.65 -12.57 -1.65
C THR A 105 -4.65 -13.60 -1.12
N MET A 106 -3.98 -14.33 -2.02
CA MET A 106 -3.12 -15.44 -1.61
C MET A 106 -1.75 -14.98 -1.13
N ILE A 107 -1.20 -13.92 -1.73
CA ILE A 107 0.19 -13.51 -1.47
C ILE A 107 0.35 -12.02 -1.21
N ALA A 108 -0.02 -11.14 -2.15
CA ALA A 108 0.39 -9.74 -2.10
C ALA A 108 -0.05 -9.07 -0.79
N LYS A 109 -1.34 -9.10 -0.48
CA LYS A 109 -1.84 -8.44 0.73
C LYS A 109 -1.45 -9.14 2.04
N PRO A 110 -1.54 -10.47 2.17
CA PRO A 110 -1.04 -11.16 3.36
C PRO A 110 0.45 -10.95 3.60
N ALA A 111 1.28 -10.93 2.56
CA ALA A 111 2.72 -10.65 2.69
C ALA A 111 2.98 -9.20 3.11
N SER A 112 2.24 -8.24 2.55
CA SER A 112 2.30 -6.83 2.95
C SER A 112 1.96 -6.66 4.44
N ILE A 113 0.86 -7.24 4.90
CA ILE A 113 0.44 -7.20 6.31
C ILE A 113 1.48 -7.87 7.23
N ALA A 114 1.99 -9.04 6.84
CA ALA A 114 3.04 -9.73 7.59
C ALA A 114 4.32 -8.89 7.68
N THR A 115 4.69 -8.21 6.57
CA THR A 115 5.82 -7.28 6.53
C THR A 115 5.64 -6.11 7.49
N ILE A 116 4.45 -5.49 7.48
CA ILE A 116 4.11 -4.37 8.37
C ILE A 116 4.16 -4.83 9.84
N ALA A 117 3.58 -5.99 10.15
CA ALA A 117 3.58 -6.55 11.50
C ALA A 117 5.02 -6.86 11.99
N ALA A 118 5.84 -7.50 11.15
CA ALA A 118 7.25 -7.76 11.47
C ALA A 118 8.05 -6.46 11.63
N GLY A 119 7.77 -5.46 10.78
CA GLY A 119 8.36 -4.13 10.88
C GLY A 119 8.02 -3.41 12.18
N LEU A 120 6.77 -3.52 12.65
CA LEU A 120 6.35 -2.99 13.94
C LEU A 120 7.14 -3.62 15.09
N MET A 121 7.26 -4.95 15.10
CA MET A 121 8.03 -5.66 16.14
C MET A 121 9.52 -5.28 16.12
N ARG A 122 10.11 -5.10 14.92
CA ARG A 122 11.49 -4.63 14.78
C ARG A 122 11.70 -3.23 15.39
N VAL A 123 10.73 -2.34 15.23
CA VAL A 123 10.79 -0.99 15.84
C VAL A 123 10.57 -1.08 17.34
N LEU A 124 9.59 -1.85 17.80
CA LEU A 124 9.35 -2.04 19.23
C LEU A 124 10.56 -2.65 19.94
N GLY A 125 11.25 -3.60 19.33
CA GLY A 125 12.48 -4.21 19.85
C GLY A 125 13.62 -3.24 20.10
N THR A 126 13.55 -1.99 19.60
CA THR A 126 14.54 -0.94 19.93
C THR A 126 14.36 -0.35 21.32
N PHE A 127 13.20 -0.54 21.95
CA PHE A 127 12.96 -0.10 23.30
C PHE A 127 13.42 -1.17 24.30
N PRO A 128 14.14 -0.82 25.37
CA PRO A 128 14.65 -1.79 26.35
C PRO A 128 13.57 -2.71 26.96
N VAL A 129 12.36 -2.16 27.15
CA VAL A 129 11.19 -2.92 27.66
C VAL A 129 10.82 -4.07 26.74
N PHE A 130 11.09 -3.98 25.44
CA PHE A 130 10.78 -4.99 24.44
C PHE A 130 12.00 -5.80 23.96
N ALA A 131 13.13 -5.73 24.67
CA ALA A 131 14.35 -6.49 24.32
C ALA A 131 14.14 -8.01 24.28
N PHE A 132 13.07 -8.52 24.87
CA PHE A 132 12.71 -9.94 24.83
C PHE A 132 12.19 -10.40 23.45
N LEU A 133 11.82 -9.47 22.56
CA LEU A 133 11.29 -9.79 21.22
C LEU A 133 12.25 -10.61 20.37
N ASP A 134 13.55 -10.43 20.55
CA ASP A 134 14.59 -11.14 19.81
C ASP A 134 14.94 -12.51 20.45
N ARG A 135 14.22 -12.92 21.51
CA ARG A 135 14.41 -14.21 22.15
C ARG A 135 13.46 -15.26 21.57
N ALA A 136 13.89 -16.52 21.59
CA ALA A 136 13.00 -17.64 21.28
C ALA A 136 11.90 -17.74 22.34
N ALA A 137 10.65 -17.89 21.89
CA ALA A 137 9.49 -18.11 22.74
C ALA A 137 9.27 -19.59 22.97
N VAL A 138 9.15 -20.39 21.89
CA VAL A 138 8.99 -21.85 21.92
C VAL A 138 9.67 -22.45 20.70
N GLY A 139 10.63 -23.35 20.87
CA GLY A 139 11.35 -23.95 19.75
C GLY A 139 12.05 -22.91 18.89
N HIS A 140 11.68 -22.84 17.62
CA HIS A 140 12.20 -21.85 16.67
C HIS A 140 11.36 -20.56 16.56
N LEU A 141 10.22 -20.48 17.25
CA LEU A 141 9.33 -19.33 17.22
C LEU A 141 9.90 -18.21 18.11
N MET A 142 10.08 -17.02 17.52
CA MET A 142 10.52 -15.83 18.25
C MET A 142 9.33 -15.11 18.90
N TRP A 143 9.54 -14.43 20.02
CA TRP A 143 8.52 -13.58 20.63
C TRP A 143 7.99 -12.51 19.67
N SER A 144 8.86 -11.95 18.81
CA SER A 144 8.48 -11.00 17.78
C SER A 144 7.46 -11.56 16.80
N GLN A 145 7.59 -12.81 16.37
CA GLN A 145 6.60 -13.47 15.49
C GLN A 145 5.26 -13.68 16.21
N GLY A 146 5.29 -14.18 17.46
CA GLY A 146 4.06 -14.37 18.25
C GLY A 146 3.29 -13.08 18.47
N LEU A 147 3.99 -12.00 18.84
CA LEU A 147 3.35 -10.69 19.03
C LEU A 147 2.92 -10.03 17.71
N ALA A 148 3.64 -10.24 16.61
CA ALA A 148 3.20 -9.80 15.29
C ALA A 148 1.89 -10.46 14.88
N ILE A 149 1.75 -11.77 15.14
CA ILE A 149 0.50 -12.52 14.91
C ILE A 149 -0.60 -11.98 15.83
N ALA A 150 -0.33 -11.80 17.12
CA ALA A 150 -1.31 -11.25 18.07
C ALA A 150 -1.80 -9.85 17.64
N ALA A 151 -0.89 -8.96 17.19
CA ALA A 151 -1.23 -7.65 16.66
C ALA A 151 -2.08 -7.75 15.39
N THR A 152 -1.78 -8.69 14.48
CA THR A 152 -2.58 -8.95 13.27
C THR A 152 -4.02 -9.31 13.64
N TRP A 153 -4.21 -10.21 14.62
CA TRP A 153 -5.54 -10.61 15.06
C TRP A 153 -6.29 -9.51 15.80
N LEU A 154 -5.59 -8.72 16.62
CA LEU A 154 -6.18 -7.55 17.31
C LEU A 154 -6.73 -6.52 16.31
N ILE A 155 -5.92 -6.16 15.31
CA ILE A 155 -6.33 -5.20 14.26
C ILE A 155 -7.44 -5.79 13.40
N THR A 156 -7.38 -7.07 13.09
CA THR A 156 -8.46 -7.76 12.37
C THR A 156 -9.76 -7.71 13.17
N GLY A 157 -9.72 -7.96 14.47
CA GLY A 157 -10.87 -7.83 15.37
C GLY A 157 -11.46 -6.42 15.35
N LEU A 158 -10.64 -5.39 15.45
CA LEU A 158 -11.06 -3.99 15.32
C LEU A 158 -11.77 -3.73 13.98
N ASN A 159 -11.19 -4.20 12.87
CA ASN A 159 -11.76 -4.03 11.53
C ASN A 159 -13.06 -4.81 11.31
N ILE A 160 -13.25 -5.93 12.01
CA ILE A 160 -14.51 -6.71 11.99
C ILE A 160 -15.61 -5.95 12.76
N VAL A 161 -15.27 -5.37 13.90
CA VAL A 161 -16.28 -4.71 14.76
C VAL A 161 -16.83 -3.44 14.10
N SER A 162 -16.00 -2.63 13.44
CA SER A 162 -16.48 -1.40 12.83
C SER A 162 -15.53 -0.83 11.78
N THR A 163 -15.98 -0.73 10.54
CA THR A 163 -15.27 0.02 9.49
C THR A 163 -15.12 1.50 9.86
N ARG A 164 -16.16 2.10 10.43
CA ARG A 164 -16.17 3.53 10.80
C ARG A 164 -15.14 3.82 11.89
N ASP A 165 -15.11 3.02 12.97
CA ASP A 165 -14.21 3.26 14.09
C ASP A 165 -12.76 2.97 13.70
N SER A 166 -12.53 1.91 12.92
CA SER A 166 -11.22 1.63 12.32
C SER A 166 -10.72 2.79 11.47
N ALA A 167 -11.58 3.39 10.63
CA ALA A 167 -11.22 4.56 9.84
C ALA A 167 -10.97 5.81 10.68
N GLN A 168 -11.66 5.98 11.82
CA GLN A 168 -11.39 7.06 12.77
C GLN A 168 -10.05 6.87 13.47
N VAL A 169 -9.75 5.66 13.94
CA VAL A 169 -8.43 5.31 14.51
C VAL A 169 -7.33 5.55 13.46
N GLN A 170 -7.53 5.10 12.23
CA GLN A 170 -6.62 5.35 11.12
C GLN A 170 -6.41 6.86 10.90
N THR A 171 -7.47 7.64 10.89
CA THR A 171 -7.41 9.10 10.71
C THR A 171 -6.62 9.78 11.83
N LEU A 172 -6.90 9.42 13.09
CA LEU A 172 -6.18 9.95 14.25
C LEU A 172 -4.68 9.63 14.19
N LEU A 173 -4.34 8.37 13.97
CA LEU A 173 -2.95 7.93 13.86
C LEU A 173 -2.23 8.59 12.68
N THR A 174 -2.93 8.81 11.56
CA THR A 174 -2.38 9.49 10.39
C THR A 174 -2.01 10.93 10.70
N TRP A 175 -2.91 11.71 11.30
CA TRP A 175 -2.61 13.09 11.64
C TRP A 175 -1.57 13.21 12.76
N LEU A 176 -1.56 12.26 13.68
CA LEU A 176 -0.51 12.19 14.71
C LEU A 176 0.87 11.98 14.09
N LYS A 177 1.02 11.01 13.15
CA LYS A 177 2.30 10.79 12.47
C LYS A 177 2.73 11.98 11.60
N VAL A 178 1.79 12.65 10.91
CA VAL A 178 2.08 13.87 10.15
C VAL A 178 2.63 14.96 11.08
N ALA A 179 1.96 15.20 12.21
CA ALA A 179 2.43 16.15 13.22
C ALA A 179 3.82 15.77 13.75
N MET A 180 4.08 14.49 14.03
CA MET A 180 5.40 14.04 14.49
C MET A 180 6.49 14.24 13.43
N ILE A 181 6.21 14.00 12.15
CA ILE A 181 7.17 14.27 11.06
C ILE A 181 7.50 15.77 11.00
N VAL A 182 6.48 16.62 11.10
CA VAL A 182 6.69 18.08 11.10
C VAL A 182 7.50 18.53 12.32
N VAL A 183 7.24 17.97 13.51
CA VAL A 183 8.01 18.25 14.73
C VAL A 183 9.46 17.81 14.57
N ILE A 184 9.69 16.57 14.08
CA ILE A 184 11.04 16.03 13.83
C ILE A 184 11.80 16.95 12.87
N ALA A 185 11.18 17.34 11.76
CA ALA A 185 11.81 18.24 10.79
C ALA A 185 12.09 19.63 11.40
N GLY A 186 11.14 20.16 12.17
CA GLY A 186 11.30 21.44 12.88
C GLY A 186 12.45 21.41 13.88
N MET A 187 12.62 20.34 14.63
CA MET A 187 13.74 20.17 15.56
C MET A 187 15.10 20.14 14.83
N CYS A 188 15.18 19.44 13.69
CA CYS A 188 16.39 19.42 12.88
C CYS A 188 16.74 20.84 12.37
N PHE A 189 15.79 21.57 11.78
CA PHE A 189 16.04 22.91 11.24
C PHE A 189 16.29 23.97 12.31
N ALA A 190 15.70 23.82 13.49
CA ALA A 190 15.96 24.71 14.63
C ALA A 190 17.36 24.50 15.26
N SER A 191 18.02 23.38 14.92
CA SER A 191 19.31 23.02 15.52
C SER A 191 20.49 23.72 14.80
N VAL A 192 20.72 24.98 15.07
CA VAL A 192 21.84 25.78 14.49
C VAL A 192 23.22 25.16 14.81
N LYS A 193 23.35 24.46 15.96
CA LYS A 193 24.63 23.86 16.39
C LYS A 193 25.06 22.68 15.52
N TYR A 194 24.09 21.88 15.02
CA TYR A 194 24.37 20.66 14.29
C TYR A 194 23.96 20.73 12.81
N GLY A 195 23.19 21.77 12.44
CA GLY A 195 22.76 22.01 11.07
C GLY A 195 23.83 22.70 10.23
N ASP A 196 24.01 22.20 9.00
CA ASP A 196 24.90 22.80 8.01
C ASP A 196 24.30 22.72 6.60
N TRP A 197 24.10 23.87 5.96
CA TRP A 197 23.62 23.94 4.59
C TRP A 197 24.59 23.36 3.56
N HIS A 198 25.89 23.25 3.88
CA HIS A 198 26.87 22.61 3.02
C HIS A 198 26.63 21.11 2.85
N ASN A 199 25.91 20.48 3.77
CA ASN A 199 25.50 19.07 3.66
C ASN A 199 24.69 18.80 2.39
N PHE A 200 23.95 19.79 1.86
CA PHE A 200 23.19 19.63 0.60
C PHE A 200 24.08 19.55 -0.65
N SER A 201 25.31 19.98 -0.56
CA SER A 201 26.32 19.83 -1.61
C SER A 201 27.29 18.65 -1.38
N SER A 202 27.16 17.97 -0.24
CA SER A 202 28.00 16.82 0.09
C SER A 202 27.69 15.60 -0.78
N GLY A 203 28.68 14.74 -0.96
CA GLY A 203 28.57 13.50 -1.71
C GLY A 203 29.07 12.28 -0.94
N PHE A 204 28.76 11.08 -1.45
CA PHE A 204 29.24 9.80 -0.96
C PHE A 204 29.91 9.04 -2.11
N GLN A 205 31.21 8.84 -2.02
CA GLN A 205 32.01 8.24 -3.11
C GLN A 205 31.85 6.71 -3.23
N GLY A 206 31.31 6.04 -2.22
CA GLY A 206 31.05 4.60 -2.24
C GLY A 206 29.77 4.17 -2.95
N ALA A 207 29.06 5.11 -3.60
CA ALA A 207 27.80 4.83 -4.26
C ALA A 207 27.99 4.07 -5.58
N ARG A 208 26.98 3.26 -5.94
CA ARG A 208 26.96 2.58 -7.25
C ARG A 208 26.95 3.56 -8.42
N GLY A 209 26.21 4.67 -8.28
CA GLY A 209 26.13 5.74 -9.28
C GLY A 209 25.48 5.34 -10.61
N GLY A 210 25.46 6.29 -11.55
CA GLY A 210 24.94 6.07 -12.90
C GLY A 210 23.45 5.70 -12.95
N PHE A 211 23.01 5.19 -14.12
CA PHE A 211 21.62 4.78 -14.33
C PHE A 211 21.19 3.65 -13.39
N ALA A 212 22.04 2.67 -13.15
CA ALA A 212 21.74 1.55 -12.26
C ALA A 212 21.51 2.00 -10.81
N GLY A 213 22.35 2.91 -10.29
CA GLY A 213 22.15 3.51 -8.97
C GLY A 213 20.86 4.30 -8.89
N PHE A 214 20.52 5.09 -9.93
CA PHE A 214 19.28 5.83 -10.00
C PHE A 214 18.05 4.90 -9.95
N MET A 215 18.06 3.80 -10.71
CA MET A 215 16.96 2.83 -10.75
C MET A 215 16.77 2.11 -9.40
N ILE A 216 17.85 1.73 -8.72
CA ILE A 216 17.78 1.15 -7.37
C ILE A 216 17.14 2.14 -6.39
N ALA A 217 17.60 3.39 -6.41
CA ALA A 217 17.06 4.43 -5.56
C ALA A 217 15.59 4.73 -5.89
N LEU A 218 15.23 4.71 -7.19
CA LEU A 218 13.85 4.93 -7.62
C LEU A 218 12.91 3.80 -7.16
N ILE A 219 13.34 2.54 -7.22
CA ILE A 219 12.57 1.41 -6.66
C ILE A 219 12.33 1.61 -5.16
N ALA A 220 13.35 2.03 -4.42
CA ALA A 220 13.23 2.30 -2.99
C ALA A 220 12.27 3.49 -2.71
N ALA A 221 12.30 4.54 -3.55
CA ALA A 221 11.36 5.66 -3.47
C ALA A 221 9.92 5.22 -3.74
N LEU A 222 9.71 4.48 -4.82
CA LEU A 222 8.38 4.03 -5.23
C LEU A 222 7.76 3.09 -4.20
N TRP A 223 8.58 2.27 -3.54
CA TRP A 223 8.12 1.53 -2.37
C TRP A 223 7.70 2.44 -1.21
N ALA A 224 8.48 3.50 -0.93
CA ALA A 224 8.10 4.45 0.12
C ALA A 224 6.80 5.20 -0.21
N TYR A 225 6.48 5.38 -1.49
CA TYR A 225 5.24 5.98 -1.97
C TYR A 225 4.08 4.98 -2.12
N ASP A 226 4.30 3.67 -1.96
CA ASP A 226 3.28 2.64 -2.20
C ASP A 226 2.11 2.70 -1.21
N GLY A 227 0.94 2.15 -1.62
CA GLY A 227 -0.28 2.08 -0.81
C GLY A 227 -1.32 3.17 -1.10
N TRP A 228 -1.05 4.08 -2.05
CA TRP A 228 -2.02 5.12 -2.43
C TRP A 228 -3.28 4.54 -3.06
N SER A 229 -3.20 3.42 -3.73
CA SER A 229 -4.31 2.76 -4.43
C SER A 229 -5.34 2.13 -3.49
N ASP A 230 -4.94 1.78 -2.27
CA ASP A 230 -5.74 1.05 -1.28
C ASP A 230 -7.12 1.68 -1.00
N VAL A 231 -7.23 3.00 -1.05
CA VAL A 231 -8.50 3.69 -0.86
C VAL A 231 -9.52 3.37 -1.96
N SER A 232 -9.07 3.04 -3.17
CA SER A 232 -9.94 2.67 -4.27
C SER A 232 -10.70 1.37 -4.00
N GLN A 233 -10.10 0.44 -3.24
CA GLN A 233 -10.73 -0.81 -2.84
C GLN A 233 -11.96 -0.58 -1.94
N MET A 234 -11.99 0.54 -1.24
CA MET A 234 -13.07 0.97 -0.36
C MET A 234 -14.01 1.99 -1.03
N ALA A 235 -13.91 2.22 -2.34
CA ALA A 235 -14.64 3.27 -3.06
C ALA A 235 -16.17 3.21 -2.84
N GLY A 236 -16.74 2.00 -2.71
CA GLY A 236 -18.15 1.79 -2.41
C GLY A 236 -18.59 2.23 -1.02
N GLU A 237 -17.64 2.35 -0.07
CA GLU A 237 -17.90 2.76 1.32
C GLU A 237 -17.64 4.27 1.54
N VAL A 238 -17.13 5.00 0.52
CA VAL A 238 -16.82 6.43 0.58
C VAL A 238 -18.05 7.27 0.28
N GLN A 239 -18.27 8.31 1.09
CA GLN A 239 -19.32 9.30 0.88
C GLN A 239 -18.91 10.26 -0.26
N LYS A 240 -19.86 10.57 -1.17
CA LYS A 240 -19.63 11.43 -2.35
C LYS A 240 -18.37 11.02 -3.12
N PRO A 241 -18.25 9.74 -3.53
CA PRO A 241 -16.99 9.17 -4.01
C PRO A 241 -16.45 9.90 -5.26
N GLN A 242 -17.32 10.46 -6.11
CA GLN A 242 -16.94 11.19 -7.31
C GLN A 242 -16.01 12.39 -7.04
N ARG A 243 -16.11 12.99 -5.84
CA ARG A 243 -15.25 14.11 -5.40
C ARG A 243 -14.22 13.64 -4.38
N SER A 244 -14.63 12.79 -3.44
CA SER A 244 -13.77 12.37 -2.31
C SER A 244 -12.59 11.52 -2.77
N LEU A 245 -12.78 10.62 -3.75
CA LEU A 245 -11.69 9.75 -4.23
C LEU A 245 -10.59 10.50 -4.98
N PRO A 246 -10.88 11.38 -5.97
CA PRO A 246 -9.84 12.18 -6.60
C PRO A 246 -9.07 13.06 -5.60
N VAL A 247 -9.78 13.71 -4.65
CA VAL A 247 -9.13 14.52 -3.63
C VAL A 247 -8.23 13.68 -2.72
N ALA A 248 -8.69 12.48 -2.32
CA ALA A 248 -7.92 11.59 -1.46
C ALA A 248 -6.66 11.05 -2.19
N LEU A 249 -6.82 10.55 -3.41
CA LEU A 249 -5.71 9.97 -4.20
C LEU A 249 -4.66 11.03 -4.54
N ILE A 250 -5.06 12.11 -5.20
CA ILE A 250 -4.14 13.15 -5.67
C ILE A 250 -3.59 13.96 -4.50
N GLY A 251 -4.48 14.42 -3.61
CA GLY A 251 -4.10 15.21 -2.44
C GLY A 251 -3.22 14.41 -1.49
N GLY A 252 -3.54 13.12 -1.28
CA GLY A 252 -2.77 12.25 -0.41
C GLY A 252 -1.33 12.06 -0.89
N VAL A 253 -1.13 11.71 -2.17
CA VAL A 253 0.22 11.55 -2.75
C VAL A 253 1.00 12.87 -2.73
N THR A 254 0.33 14.01 -3.01
CA THR A 254 0.97 15.33 -2.97
C THR A 254 1.43 15.70 -1.55
N ILE A 255 0.59 15.49 -0.54
CA ILE A 255 0.93 15.74 0.88
C ILE A 255 2.12 14.86 1.27
N VAL A 256 2.09 13.57 0.93
CA VAL A 256 3.18 12.65 1.25
C VAL A 256 4.48 13.07 0.55
N GLY A 257 4.42 13.45 -0.72
CA GLY A 257 5.58 13.93 -1.46
C GLY A 257 6.23 15.14 -0.78
N ALA A 258 5.42 16.12 -0.36
CA ALA A 258 5.90 17.28 0.38
C ALA A 258 6.54 16.89 1.73
N LEU A 259 5.91 15.98 2.49
CA LEU A 259 6.44 15.49 3.76
C LEU A 259 7.75 14.71 3.57
N TYR A 260 7.88 13.93 2.51
CA TYR A 260 9.10 13.18 2.20
C TYR A 260 10.25 14.11 1.84
N MET A 261 10.00 15.13 1.03
CA MET A 261 10.97 16.17 0.74
C MET A 261 11.40 16.92 1.99
N LEU A 262 10.45 17.31 2.85
CA LEU A 262 10.70 17.99 4.12
C LEU A 262 11.56 17.13 5.05
N THR A 263 11.22 15.86 5.23
CA THR A 263 11.96 14.94 6.12
C THR A 263 13.39 14.72 5.63
N ASN A 264 13.55 14.46 4.32
CA ASN A 264 14.88 14.29 3.74
C ASN A 264 15.73 15.56 3.88
N ALA A 265 15.14 16.74 3.65
CA ALA A 265 15.82 18.00 3.85
C ALA A 265 16.25 18.20 5.31
N ALA A 266 15.39 17.86 6.26
CA ALA A 266 15.70 17.96 7.68
C ALA A 266 16.85 17.02 8.10
N ILE A 267 16.82 15.76 7.64
CA ILE A 267 17.91 14.80 7.89
C ILE A 267 19.22 15.29 7.26
N GLN A 268 19.17 15.74 5.98
CA GLN A 268 20.33 16.22 5.25
C GLN A 268 20.94 17.49 5.85
N TYR A 269 20.12 18.36 6.44
CA TYR A 269 20.59 19.55 7.14
C TYR A 269 21.50 19.21 8.31
N VAL A 270 21.21 18.10 9.03
CA VAL A 270 21.97 17.65 10.21
C VAL A 270 23.11 16.67 9.83
N LEU A 271 22.87 15.78 8.84
CA LEU A 271 23.82 14.72 8.49
C LEU A 271 24.39 14.92 7.07
N PRO A 272 25.73 14.89 6.90
CA PRO A 272 26.34 14.86 5.58
C PRO A 272 26.02 13.53 4.84
N SER A 273 26.12 13.52 3.51
CA SER A 273 25.77 12.37 2.66
C SER A 273 26.47 11.07 3.08
N ALA A 274 27.74 11.12 3.46
CA ALA A 274 28.48 9.95 3.91
C ALA A 274 27.91 9.36 5.21
N ALA A 275 27.48 10.22 6.15
CA ALA A 275 26.84 9.78 7.38
C ALA A 275 25.47 9.16 7.11
N ILE A 276 24.67 9.74 6.20
CA ILE A 276 23.37 9.17 5.79
C ILE A 276 23.56 7.77 5.18
N ALA A 277 24.55 7.60 4.29
CA ALA A 277 24.82 6.32 3.65
C ALA A 277 25.28 5.23 4.64
N ALA A 278 25.99 5.63 5.69
CA ALA A 278 26.49 4.72 6.74
C ALA A 278 25.45 4.43 7.84
N ALA A 279 24.47 5.32 8.02
CA ALA A 279 23.49 5.22 9.11
C ALA A 279 22.51 4.05 8.91
N ASP A 280 22.30 3.22 9.91
CA ASP A 280 21.22 2.22 9.86
C ASP A 280 19.83 2.86 9.94
N ARG A 281 19.73 4.01 10.61
CA ARG A 281 18.48 4.76 10.82
C ARG A 281 18.74 6.26 10.74
N PRO A 282 18.87 6.85 9.53
CA PRO A 282 19.28 8.25 9.35
C PRO A 282 18.47 9.25 10.16
N ALA A 283 17.15 9.08 10.25
CA ALA A 283 16.28 9.96 11.03
C ALA A 283 16.55 9.86 12.54
N THR A 284 16.81 8.67 13.05
CA THR A 284 17.14 8.45 14.46
C THR A 284 18.49 9.08 14.79
N ASP A 285 19.50 8.87 13.94
CA ASP A 285 20.85 9.38 14.16
C ASP A 285 20.86 10.91 14.11
N ALA A 286 20.11 11.53 13.18
CA ALA A 286 19.95 12.99 13.11
C ALA A 286 19.34 13.55 14.41
N LEU A 287 18.22 12.95 14.88
CA LEU A 287 17.56 13.41 16.09
C LEU A 287 18.35 13.10 17.37
N GLN A 288 19.14 12.04 17.37
CA GLN A 288 20.05 11.72 18.49
C GLN A 288 21.15 12.78 18.63
N LEU A 289 21.68 13.29 17.52
CA LEU A 289 22.61 14.41 17.54
C LEU A 289 21.96 15.69 18.07
N VAL A 290 20.73 16.00 17.63
CA VAL A 290 20.02 17.24 17.97
C VAL A 290 19.50 17.25 19.41
N ALA A 291 18.90 16.15 19.88
CA ALA A 291 18.17 16.08 21.14
C ALA A 291 18.53 14.85 22.02
N GLY A 292 19.63 14.18 21.69
CA GLY A 292 20.10 13.02 22.45
C GLY A 292 19.10 11.85 22.46
N ASN A 293 19.04 11.13 23.57
CA ASN A 293 18.15 9.97 23.71
C ASN A 293 16.65 10.32 23.59
N LEU A 294 16.26 11.53 23.95
CA LEU A 294 14.87 12.00 23.77
C LEU A 294 14.52 12.10 22.27
N GLY A 295 15.43 12.62 21.44
CA GLY A 295 15.24 12.68 20.00
C GLY A 295 15.14 11.30 19.37
N ALA A 296 16.04 10.38 19.71
CA ALA A 296 15.99 9.00 19.24
C ALA A 296 14.69 8.30 19.66
N GLY A 297 14.25 8.49 20.90
CA GLY A 297 12.98 7.97 21.42
C GLY A 297 11.76 8.53 20.67
N LEU A 298 11.73 9.82 20.36
CA LEU A 298 10.68 10.45 19.60
C LEU A 298 10.53 9.83 18.20
N VAL A 299 11.66 9.63 17.50
CA VAL A 299 11.65 8.96 16.17
C VAL A 299 11.14 7.54 16.30
N ALA A 300 11.58 6.77 17.29
CA ALA A 300 11.14 5.38 17.48
C ALA A 300 9.63 5.30 17.77
N VAL A 301 9.09 6.16 18.62
CA VAL A 301 7.64 6.29 18.86
C VAL A 301 6.92 6.69 17.57
N GLY A 302 7.45 7.66 16.83
CA GLY A 302 6.90 8.11 15.54
C GLY A 302 6.83 6.97 14.52
N MET A 303 7.87 6.17 14.42
CA MET A 303 7.90 4.99 13.56
C MET A 303 6.86 3.95 14.00
N ALA A 304 6.74 3.67 15.30
CA ALA A 304 5.76 2.71 15.82
C ALA A 304 4.32 3.16 15.53
N VAL A 305 3.99 4.43 15.78
CA VAL A 305 2.69 5.03 15.44
C VAL A 305 2.45 4.98 13.93
N SER A 306 3.47 5.31 13.15
CA SER A 306 3.38 5.31 11.68
C SER A 306 3.08 3.93 11.13
N ILE A 307 3.83 2.91 11.56
CA ILE A 307 3.63 1.53 11.12
C ILE A 307 2.27 1.01 11.63
N GLY A 308 1.87 1.35 12.86
CA GLY A 308 0.56 1.01 13.41
C GLY A 308 -0.60 1.54 12.57
N ALA A 309 -0.53 2.80 12.13
CA ALA A 309 -1.51 3.37 11.23
C ALA A 309 -1.55 2.65 9.88
N THR A 310 -0.39 2.41 9.24
CA THR A 310 -0.31 1.64 8.00
C THR A 310 -0.93 0.25 8.17
N PHE A 311 -0.73 -0.40 9.33
CA PHE A 311 -1.27 -1.70 9.63
C PHE A 311 -2.81 -1.70 9.68
N VAL A 312 -3.42 -0.75 10.39
CA VAL A 312 -4.89 -0.60 10.46
C VAL A 312 -5.46 -0.36 9.06
N GLY A 313 -4.94 0.61 8.33
CA GLY A 313 -5.44 1.00 7.01
C GLY A 313 -5.29 -0.11 5.97
N SER A 314 -4.10 -0.72 5.87
CA SER A 314 -3.82 -1.79 4.92
C SER A 314 -4.64 -3.07 5.20
N SER A 315 -4.83 -3.42 6.48
CA SER A 315 -5.71 -4.53 6.85
C SER A 315 -7.18 -4.23 6.56
N LEU A 316 -7.59 -2.98 6.73
CA LEU A 316 -8.96 -2.55 6.47
C LEU A 316 -9.28 -2.63 4.97
N SER A 317 -8.43 -2.11 4.09
CA SER A 317 -8.65 -2.08 2.64
C SER A 317 -8.59 -3.47 2.00
N GLY A 318 -7.59 -4.26 2.33
CA GLY A 318 -7.20 -5.48 1.62
C GLY A 318 -8.27 -6.55 1.51
N ALA A 319 -9.13 -6.68 2.51
CA ALA A 319 -10.22 -7.66 2.54
C ALA A 319 -11.36 -7.35 1.55
N ARG A 320 -11.41 -6.12 0.99
CA ARG A 320 -12.48 -5.71 0.06
C ARG A 320 -12.35 -6.35 -1.31
N VAL A 321 -11.15 -6.71 -1.72
CA VAL A 321 -10.89 -7.35 -3.02
C VAL A 321 -11.51 -8.76 -3.08
N PRO A 322 -11.15 -9.72 -2.20
CA PRO A 322 -11.78 -11.05 -2.20
C PRO A 322 -13.28 -10.99 -1.90
N PHE A 323 -13.72 -10.03 -1.07
CA PHE A 323 -15.14 -9.81 -0.81
C PHE A 323 -15.89 -9.43 -2.10
N ALA A 324 -15.41 -8.46 -2.88
CA ALA A 324 -16.03 -8.03 -4.12
C ALA A 324 -16.07 -9.16 -5.16
N ALA A 325 -14.96 -9.86 -5.36
CA ALA A 325 -14.88 -10.98 -6.28
C ALA A 325 -15.80 -12.16 -5.90
N ALA A 326 -16.01 -12.39 -4.60
CA ALA A 326 -16.95 -13.39 -4.11
C ALA A 326 -18.42 -12.98 -4.37
N ARG A 327 -18.72 -11.69 -4.30
CA ARG A 327 -20.06 -11.13 -4.63
C ARG A 327 -20.36 -11.28 -6.12
N ASP A 328 -19.38 -11.10 -6.98
CA ASP A 328 -19.49 -11.30 -8.42
C ASP A 328 -19.31 -12.78 -8.80
N ARG A 329 -19.33 -13.70 -7.83
CA ARG A 329 -19.20 -15.16 -8.01
C ARG A 329 -17.89 -15.61 -8.70
N LEU A 330 -16.87 -14.77 -8.72
CA LEU A 330 -15.54 -15.13 -9.23
C LEU A 330 -14.64 -15.76 -8.17
N PHE A 331 -15.03 -15.69 -6.90
CA PHE A 331 -14.31 -16.26 -5.76
C PHE A 331 -15.28 -17.02 -4.84
N PRO A 332 -14.81 -17.86 -3.88
CA PRO A 332 -15.69 -18.61 -3.00
C PRO A 332 -16.71 -17.69 -2.30
N SER A 333 -17.99 -18.02 -2.44
CA SER A 333 -19.12 -17.16 -2.00
C SER A 333 -19.11 -16.84 -0.50
N VAL A 334 -18.48 -17.69 0.32
CA VAL A 334 -18.32 -17.47 1.75
C VAL A 334 -17.57 -16.16 2.07
N LEU A 335 -16.63 -15.73 1.21
CA LEU A 335 -15.87 -14.50 1.35
C LEU A 335 -16.71 -13.26 1.10
N GLY A 336 -17.83 -13.39 0.38
CA GLY A 336 -18.79 -12.31 0.13
C GLY A 336 -19.79 -12.08 1.28
N GLN A 337 -19.64 -12.75 2.42
CA GLN A 337 -20.53 -12.60 3.56
C GLN A 337 -20.29 -11.27 4.30
N ILE A 338 -21.40 -10.60 4.61
CA ILE A 338 -21.43 -9.40 5.48
C ILE A 338 -21.81 -9.85 6.89
N HIS A 339 -21.07 -9.36 7.90
CA HIS A 339 -21.36 -9.67 9.29
C HIS A 339 -22.75 -9.13 9.68
N PRO A 340 -23.66 -9.94 10.24
CA PRO A 340 -25.05 -9.54 10.48
C PRO A 340 -25.18 -8.26 11.34
N ARG A 341 -24.35 -8.15 12.38
CA ARG A 341 -24.37 -7.03 13.34
C ARG A 341 -23.47 -5.88 12.91
N PHE A 342 -22.23 -6.17 12.46
CA PHE A 342 -21.20 -5.15 12.27
C PHE A 342 -21.15 -4.60 10.83
N LYS A 343 -21.84 -5.25 9.88
CA LYS A 343 -21.90 -4.84 8.46
C LYS A 343 -20.52 -4.69 7.81
N THR A 344 -19.62 -5.63 8.12
CA THR A 344 -18.24 -5.69 7.64
C THR A 344 -17.97 -7.01 6.88
N PRO A 345 -16.98 -7.09 5.98
CA PRO A 345 -16.63 -8.31 5.25
C PRO A 345 -15.77 -9.25 6.12
N TRP A 346 -16.34 -9.76 7.20
CA TRP A 346 -15.63 -10.43 8.28
C TRP A 346 -14.88 -11.71 7.87
N VAL A 347 -15.44 -12.50 6.96
CA VAL A 347 -14.79 -13.75 6.49
C VAL A 347 -13.53 -13.44 5.68
N SER A 348 -13.59 -12.43 4.82
CA SER A 348 -12.43 -11.96 4.06
C SER A 348 -11.34 -11.39 4.97
N LEU A 349 -11.71 -10.67 6.04
CA LEU A 349 -10.79 -10.18 7.07
C LEU A 349 -10.12 -11.35 7.82
N LEU A 350 -10.87 -12.38 8.20
CA LEU A 350 -10.32 -13.57 8.85
C LEU A 350 -9.37 -14.35 7.94
N LEU A 351 -9.72 -14.56 6.67
CA LEU A 351 -8.85 -15.23 5.71
C LEU A 351 -7.51 -14.49 5.58
N GLN A 352 -7.56 -13.17 5.43
CA GLN A 352 -6.37 -12.32 5.36
C GLN A 352 -5.48 -12.46 6.60
N ALA A 353 -6.06 -12.48 7.81
CA ALA A 353 -5.32 -12.66 9.06
C ALA A 353 -4.66 -14.04 9.16
N VAL A 354 -5.37 -15.09 8.76
CA VAL A 354 -4.84 -16.47 8.73
C VAL A 354 -3.66 -16.55 7.78
N LEU A 355 -3.81 -16.08 6.52
CA LEU A 355 -2.73 -16.13 5.54
C LEU A 355 -1.51 -15.30 5.97
N SER A 356 -1.72 -14.11 6.53
CA SER A 356 -0.63 -13.28 7.06
C SER A 356 0.10 -13.96 8.22
N SER A 357 -0.66 -14.64 9.12
CA SER A 357 -0.08 -15.40 10.23
C SER A 357 0.75 -16.58 9.74
N LEU A 358 0.26 -17.31 8.73
CA LEU A 358 1.01 -18.41 8.12
C LEU A 358 2.31 -17.94 7.46
N LEU A 359 2.28 -16.80 6.76
CA LEU A 359 3.48 -16.22 6.17
C LEU A 359 4.48 -15.73 7.21
N LEU A 360 4.02 -15.16 8.34
CA LEU A 360 4.88 -14.79 9.48
C LEU A 360 5.58 -16.01 10.07
N LEU A 361 4.88 -17.13 10.20
CA LEU A 361 5.46 -18.38 10.71
C LEU A 361 6.43 -19.03 9.71
N ALA A 362 6.06 -19.05 8.42
CA ALA A 362 6.82 -19.76 7.40
C ALA A 362 8.10 -19.00 6.99
N ILE A 363 8.02 -17.67 6.84
CA ILE A 363 9.10 -16.85 6.29
C ILE A 363 9.79 -16.03 7.39
N GLY A 364 9.03 -15.34 8.23
CA GLY A 364 9.50 -14.60 9.41
C GLY A 364 10.46 -13.43 9.13
N LYS A 365 11.01 -13.31 7.91
CA LYS A 365 11.98 -12.27 7.51
C LYS A 365 11.31 -11.17 6.71
N PHE A 366 11.39 -9.94 7.21
CA PHE A 366 10.83 -8.74 6.59
C PHE A 366 11.15 -8.62 5.08
N GLN A 367 12.43 -8.76 4.69
CA GLN A 367 12.86 -8.54 3.31
C GLN A 367 12.28 -9.57 2.32
N ALA A 368 12.15 -10.83 2.73
CA ALA A 368 11.62 -11.87 1.85
C ALA A 368 10.11 -11.74 1.64
N LEU A 369 9.37 -11.39 2.70
CA LEU A 369 7.93 -11.09 2.63
C LEU A 369 7.65 -9.90 1.70
N PHE A 370 8.45 -8.87 1.86
CA PHE A 370 8.37 -7.64 1.08
C PHE A 370 8.57 -7.86 -0.43
N SER A 371 9.66 -8.56 -0.81
CA SER A 371 9.99 -8.80 -2.23
C SER A 371 8.90 -9.59 -2.97
N LEU A 372 8.16 -10.43 -2.24
CA LEU A 372 7.09 -11.23 -2.81
C LEU A 372 5.85 -10.38 -3.21
N ALA A 373 5.56 -9.32 -2.47
CA ALA A 373 4.42 -8.45 -2.72
C ALA A 373 4.63 -7.53 -3.93
N ILE A 374 5.78 -6.86 -4.00
CA ILE A 374 6.03 -5.75 -4.94
C ILE A 374 5.86 -6.13 -6.40
N PHE A 375 6.48 -7.24 -6.86
CA PHE A 375 6.45 -7.61 -8.28
C PHE A 375 5.03 -7.74 -8.82
N SER A 376 4.16 -8.39 -8.02
CA SER A 376 2.77 -8.62 -8.41
C SER A 376 1.95 -7.33 -8.44
N GLU A 377 2.20 -6.41 -7.52
CA GLU A 377 1.44 -5.15 -7.42
C GLU A 377 1.70 -4.25 -8.64
N TRP A 378 2.96 -4.08 -9.05
CA TRP A 378 3.31 -3.21 -10.17
C TRP A 378 2.75 -3.66 -11.52
N LEU A 379 2.62 -4.98 -11.75
CA LEU A 379 1.95 -5.50 -12.95
C LEU A 379 0.48 -5.04 -13.00
N PHE A 380 -0.22 -5.20 -11.89
CA PHE A 380 -1.64 -4.83 -11.84
C PHE A 380 -1.85 -3.32 -11.78
N TYR A 381 -0.91 -2.55 -11.24
CA TYR A 381 -0.92 -1.09 -11.32
C TYR A 381 -0.86 -0.61 -12.78
N ALA A 382 0.03 -1.19 -13.59
CA ALA A 382 0.11 -0.89 -15.01
C ALA A 382 -1.20 -1.23 -15.74
N LEU A 383 -1.75 -2.43 -15.50
CA LEU A 383 -3.00 -2.88 -16.11
C LEU A 383 -4.18 -1.99 -15.68
N THR A 384 -4.25 -1.63 -14.41
CA THR A 384 -5.33 -0.77 -13.90
C THR A 384 -5.23 0.66 -14.46
N ALA A 385 -4.03 1.25 -14.53
CA ALA A 385 -3.84 2.55 -15.18
C ALA A 385 -4.23 2.51 -16.67
N ALA A 386 -3.97 1.39 -17.35
CA ALA A 386 -4.36 1.19 -18.75
C ALA A 386 -5.88 1.11 -18.95
N THR A 387 -6.68 0.83 -17.92
CA THR A 387 -8.15 0.84 -18.01
C THR A 387 -8.70 2.21 -18.42
N VAL A 388 -7.98 3.31 -18.11
CA VAL A 388 -8.35 4.67 -18.55
C VAL A 388 -8.47 4.72 -20.07
N PHE A 389 -7.52 4.13 -20.80
CA PHE A 389 -7.57 4.08 -22.28
C PHE A 389 -8.73 3.22 -22.77
N VAL A 390 -8.92 2.04 -22.14
CA VAL A 390 -9.99 1.12 -22.49
C VAL A 390 -11.36 1.78 -22.34
N PHE A 391 -11.63 2.40 -21.20
CA PHE A 391 -12.93 3.06 -20.96
C PHE A 391 -13.12 4.32 -21.80
N ARG A 392 -12.06 5.05 -22.15
CA ARG A 392 -12.20 6.21 -23.04
C ARG A 392 -12.55 5.83 -24.48
N VAL A 393 -12.11 4.63 -24.91
CA VAL A 393 -12.42 4.09 -26.24
C VAL A 393 -13.79 3.42 -26.27
N ARG A 394 -14.09 2.57 -25.25
CA ARG A 394 -15.34 1.79 -25.23
C ARG A 394 -16.56 2.60 -24.81
N GLU A 395 -16.37 3.58 -23.95
CA GLU A 395 -17.44 4.38 -23.35
C GLU A 395 -17.12 5.89 -23.48
N PRO A 396 -17.05 6.45 -24.71
CA PRO A 396 -16.64 7.85 -24.90
C PRO A 396 -17.57 8.84 -24.21
N ASP A 397 -18.88 8.54 -24.15
CA ASP A 397 -19.92 9.39 -23.60
C ASP A 397 -20.19 9.17 -22.09
N ALA A 398 -19.46 8.24 -21.44
CA ALA A 398 -19.64 7.98 -20.02
C ALA A 398 -19.35 9.24 -19.19
N ASN A 399 -20.15 9.44 -18.14
CA ASN A 399 -19.92 10.55 -17.21
C ASN A 399 -18.62 10.32 -16.43
N ARG A 400 -17.68 11.26 -16.55
CA ARG A 400 -16.39 11.26 -15.86
C ARG A 400 -16.32 12.48 -14.94
N PRO A 401 -16.69 12.33 -13.66
CA PRO A 401 -16.65 13.43 -12.69
C PRO A 401 -15.26 14.03 -12.50
N TYR A 402 -14.22 13.22 -12.68
CA TYR A 402 -12.83 13.64 -12.79
C TYR A 402 -12.24 13.07 -14.09
N ARG A 403 -11.47 13.88 -14.80
CA ARG A 403 -10.71 13.48 -16.00
C ARG A 403 -9.22 13.69 -15.74
N VAL A 404 -8.41 12.66 -16.01
CA VAL A 404 -6.97 12.76 -15.80
C VAL A 404 -6.38 13.89 -16.64
N THR A 405 -5.71 14.83 -15.96
CA THR A 405 -5.01 15.95 -16.59
C THR A 405 -3.78 15.42 -17.34
N GLY A 406 -3.57 15.92 -18.56
CA GLY A 406 -2.43 15.48 -19.37
C GLY A 406 -2.63 14.11 -20.05
N TYR A 407 -3.85 13.65 -20.21
CA TYR A 407 -4.15 12.49 -21.06
C TYR A 407 -3.76 12.77 -22.52
N PRO A 408 -3.17 11.82 -23.26
CA PRO A 408 -2.84 10.42 -22.86
C PRO A 408 -1.47 10.27 -22.19
N VAL A 409 -0.68 11.33 -22.07
CA VAL A 409 0.73 11.28 -21.68
C VAL A 409 0.92 10.80 -20.24
N VAL A 410 0.14 11.33 -19.30
CA VAL A 410 0.27 11.01 -17.87
C VAL A 410 0.04 9.53 -17.58
N PRO A 411 -1.07 8.89 -18.02
CA PRO A 411 -1.23 7.44 -17.83
C PRO A 411 -0.17 6.62 -18.58
N ALA A 412 0.21 7.04 -19.80
CA ALA A 412 1.21 6.33 -20.58
C ALA A 412 2.60 6.33 -19.90
N LEU A 413 3.02 7.46 -19.34
CA LEU A 413 4.28 7.56 -18.59
C LEU A 413 4.27 6.68 -17.33
N PHE A 414 3.15 6.62 -16.62
CA PHE A 414 3.02 5.72 -15.47
C PHE A 414 3.13 4.25 -15.87
N ILE A 415 2.42 3.84 -16.93
CA ILE A 415 2.48 2.47 -17.46
C ILE A 415 3.90 2.12 -17.91
N LEU A 416 4.55 3.02 -18.67
CA LEU A 416 5.93 2.82 -19.10
C LEU A 416 6.88 2.66 -17.92
N ALA A 417 6.77 3.51 -16.91
CA ALA A 417 7.57 3.42 -15.71
C ALA A 417 7.33 2.10 -14.96
N ALA A 418 6.08 1.66 -14.83
CA ALA A 418 5.75 0.39 -14.21
C ALA A 418 6.35 -0.80 -14.98
N LEU A 419 6.30 -0.78 -16.32
CA LEU A 419 6.93 -1.82 -17.14
C LEU A 419 8.45 -1.83 -17.00
N VAL A 420 9.10 -0.66 -17.01
CA VAL A 420 10.56 -0.54 -16.80
C VAL A 420 10.93 -1.10 -15.42
N LEU A 421 10.16 -0.79 -14.39
CA LEU A 421 10.37 -1.31 -13.03
C LEU A 421 10.20 -2.82 -12.95
N LEU A 422 9.21 -3.39 -13.62
CA LEU A 422 9.02 -4.84 -13.70
C LEU A 422 10.22 -5.53 -14.34
N VAL A 423 10.69 -5.01 -15.48
CA VAL A 423 11.88 -5.54 -16.16
C VAL A 423 13.11 -5.45 -15.26
N PHE A 424 13.34 -4.30 -14.64
CA PHE A 424 14.49 -4.09 -13.78
C PHE A 424 14.41 -4.97 -12.50
N SER A 425 13.24 -5.10 -11.90
CA SER A 425 13.00 -5.99 -10.75
C SER A 425 13.30 -7.45 -11.11
N PHE A 426 12.93 -7.87 -12.33
CA PHE A 426 13.24 -9.21 -12.82
C PHE A 426 14.74 -9.43 -13.01
N MET A 427 15.47 -8.41 -13.49
CA MET A 427 16.93 -8.47 -13.65
C MET A 427 17.68 -8.47 -12.30
N ASP A 428 17.20 -7.69 -11.33
CA ASP A 428 17.85 -7.54 -10.01
C ASP A 428 17.56 -8.74 -9.09
N ARG A 429 16.31 -9.24 -9.11
CA ARG A 429 15.81 -10.33 -8.23
C ARG A 429 15.04 -11.39 -9.01
N PRO A 430 15.71 -12.19 -9.87
CA PRO A 430 15.02 -13.11 -10.78
C PRO A 430 14.23 -14.21 -10.05
N ARG A 431 14.71 -14.69 -8.90
CA ARG A 431 14.02 -15.75 -8.13
C ARG A 431 12.69 -15.29 -7.57
N GLU A 432 12.66 -14.13 -6.92
CA GLU A 432 11.48 -13.55 -6.32
C GLU A 432 10.47 -13.13 -7.39
N SER A 433 10.94 -12.51 -8.46
CA SER A 433 10.10 -12.10 -9.60
C SER A 433 9.49 -13.31 -10.32
N THR A 434 10.26 -14.39 -10.51
CA THR A 434 9.76 -15.65 -11.08
C THR A 434 8.72 -16.29 -10.16
N ALA A 435 8.94 -16.29 -8.85
CA ALA A 435 7.96 -16.80 -7.89
C ALA A 435 6.65 -16.01 -7.97
N GLY A 436 6.71 -14.68 -8.02
CA GLY A 436 5.53 -13.83 -8.21
C GLY A 436 4.79 -14.13 -9.52
N ALA A 437 5.53 -14.25 -10.64
CA ALA A 437 4.94 -14.60 -11.93
C ALA A 437 4.28 -15.99 -11.93
N LEU A 438 4.92 -16.98 -11.32
CA LEU A 438 4.37 -18.33 -11.18
C LEU A 438 3.07 -18.35 -10.37
N VAL A 439 2.99 -17.55 -9.30
CA VAL A 439 1.75 -17.43 -8.51
C VAL A 439 0.62 -16.88 -9.38
N ILE A 440 0.88 -15.83 -10.15
CA ILE A 440 -0.12 -15.27 -11.07
C ILE A 440 -0.58 -16.34 -12.07
N LEU A 441 0.38 -17.05 -12.70
CA LEU A 441 0.10 -18.09 -13.68
C LEU A 441 -0.65 -19.29 -13.09
N CYS A 442 -0.36 -19.69 -11.85
CA CYS A 442 -1.12 -20.72 -11.13
C CYS A 442 -2.61 -20.34 -10.94
N GLY A 443 -2.94 -19.06 -10.94
CA GLY A 443 -4.32 -18.60 -10.93
C GLY A 443 -5.11 -19.01 -12.16
N VAL A 444 -4.46 -19.18 -13.34
CA VAL A 444 -5.17 -19.54 -14.58
C VAL A 444 -5.89 -20.90 -14.47
N PRO A 445 -5.22 -22.02 -14.15
CA PRO A 445 -5.91 -23.30 -13.99
C PRO A 445 -6.92 -23.27 -12.84
N VAL A 446 -6.66 -22.55 -11.76
CA VAL A 446 -7.60 -22.41 -10.63
C VAL A 446 -8.88 -21.69 -11.09
N HIS A 447 -8.77 -20.64 -11.90
CA HIS A 447 -9.93 -19.95 -12.47
C HIS A 447 -10.82 -20.91 -13.27
N TYR A 448 -10.25 -21.70 -14.19
CA TYR A 448 -11.02 -22.64 -15.00
C TYR A 448 -11.62 -23.79 -14.18
N LEU A 449 -10.90 -24.30 -13.19
CA LEU A 449 -11.41 -25.31 -12.26
C LEU A 449 -12.59 -24.76 -11.44
N PHE A 450 -12.46 -23.53 -10.94
CA PHE A 450 -13.52 -22.87 -10.17
C PHE A 450 -14.76 -22.60 -11.03
N GLN A 451 -14.59 -22.18 -12.29
CA GLN A 451 -15.73 -21.99 -13.19
C GLN A 451 -16.43 -23.32 -13.56
N ARG A 452 -15.68 -24.40 -13.69
CA ARG A 452 -16.27 -25.74 -13.97
C ARG A 452 -17.09 -26.30 -12.80
N SER A 453 -16.75 -25.95 -11.59
CA SER A 453 -17.45 -26.39 -10.38
C SER A 453 -18.77 -25.66 -10.12
N LYS A 454 -19.06 -24.57 -10.86
CA LYS A 454 -20.37 -23.89 -10.80
C LYS A 454 -21.47 -24.74 -11.43
N ALA A 455 -22.63 -24.82 -10.76
CA ALA A 455 -23.80 -25.53 -11.26
C ALA A 455 -24.30 -24.92 -12.60
N PRO A 456 -24.92 -25.72 -13.51
CA PRO A 456 -25.37 -25.23 -14.82
C PRO A 456 -26.32 -24.02 -14.77
N GLY A 457 -27.11 -23.86 -13.71
CA GLY A 457 -28.00 -22.71 -13.49
C GLY A 457 -27.30 -21.39 -13.12
N ASP A 458 -26.08 -21.45 -12.60
CA ASP A 458 -25.28 -20.28 -12.28
C ASP A 458 -24.56 -19.68 -13.51
N LYS A 459 -24.39 -20.46 -14.59
CA LYS A 459 -23.75 -20.03 -15.85
C LYS A 459 -24.66 -19.17 -16.73
N ALA A 460 -25.98 -19.28 -16.59
CA ALA A 460 -26.93 -18.56 -17.43
C ALA A 460 -27.08 -17.07 -17.06
N SER A 461 -26.71 -16.66 -15.85
CA SER A 461 -26.77 -15.26 -15.44
C SER A 461 -25.60 -14.40 -15.94
N ASP A 462 -24.49 -15.01 -16.34
CA ASP A 462 -23.28 -14.29 -16.80
C ASP A 462 -23.43 -13.74 -18.25
N TYR A 463 -24.47 -14.13 -18.98
CA TYR A 463 -24.71 -13.76 -20.39
C TYR A 463 -25.88 -12.76 -20.62
N VAL A 464 -26.56 -12.33 -19.56
CA VAL A 464 -27.76 -11.47 -19.66
C VAL A 464 -27.47 -9.98 -19.40
N GLU A 465 -26.24 -9.64 -18.97
CA GLU A 465 -25.80 -8.25 -18.73
C GLU A 465 -24.63 -7.86 -19.63
N GLN A 466 -24.80 -8.01 -20.95
CA GLN A 466 -23.94 -7.38 -21.95
C GLN A 466 -24.68 -6.24 -22.65
#